data_17b4060e56d77676feb8a3fa6708aacd
#
_entry.id   17b4060e56d77676feb8a3fa6708aacd
#
_cell.length_a   1.000
_cell.length_b   1.000
_cell.length_c   1.000
_cell.angle_alpha   90.00
_cell.angle_beta   90.00
_cell.angle_gamma   90.00
#
_symmetry.space_group_name_H-M   'P 1'
#
loop_
_entity.id
_entity.type
_entity.pdbx_description
1 polymer ?
#
loop_
_entity_poly.entity_id
_entity_poly.type
_entity_poly.pdbx_seq_one_letter_code
_entity_poly.pdbx_strand_id
1 'polypeptide(L)'
;VLFRDGRAPRYGAVGLAISGMPMRHVVSQGCRPVGRRFVITKCVENKILTLSGRPALPTIQEAISHFTPADQELAQTSLLFGRVMHEAKEDFSLGDFVIRNFVGAVPDEGAVLVGDKVRVGQTVQLQLRDGATASHDLDAALARSAIEGGPARAALLFSCAGRGKRLFDVPDHDVQAIRRRWGEIPLAGFFCNGEIGAVGPRNFVHGFTASVAVF
;
A
#
# COMPACT_ATOMS: atom_id res chain seq x y z
N VAL A 1 -2.42 -2.61 22.14
CA VAL A 1 -3.43 -2.46 23.21
C VAL A 1 -4.65 -1.76 22.63
N LEU A 2 -5.85 -2.29 22.88
CA LEU A 2 -7.11 -1.70 22.50
C LEU A 2 -7.65 -0.91 23.70
N PHE A 3 -8.39 0.19 23.46
CA PHE A 3 -8.97 1.00 24.53
C PHE A 3 -10.49 1.07 24.35
N ARG A 4 -11.23 0.74 25.41
CA ARG A 4 -12.69 0.85 25.44
C ARG A 4 -13.17 1.03 26.88
N ASP A 5 -13.98 2.06 27.12
CA ASP A 5 -14.65 2.29 28.42
C ASP A 5 -13.69 2.26 29.62
N GLY A 6 -12.51 2.92 29.49
CA GLY A 6 -11.48 2.94 30.54
C GLY A 6 -10.72 1.62 30.72
N ARG A 7 -10.95 0.62 29.87
CA ARG A 7 -10.28 -0.68 29.89
C ARG A 7 -9.31 -0.81 28.70
N ALA A 8 -8.30 -1.66 28.84
CA ALA A 8 -7.28 -1.92 27.83
C ALA A 8 -7.20 -3.42 27.48
N PRO A 9 -8.20 -4.00 26.78
CA PRO A 9 -8.16 -5.40 26.40
C PRO A 9 -7.01 -5.68 25.42
N ARG A 10 -6.44 -6.88 25.52
CA ARG A 10 -5.33 -7.32 24.67
C ARG A 10 -5.76 -8.03 23.40
N TYR A 11 -7.00 -8.49 23.34
CA TYR A 11 -7.56 -9.28 22.23
C TYR A 11 -8.88 -8.73 21.77
N GLY A 12 -9.24 -9.00 20.50
CA GLY A 12 -10.49 -8.60 19.89
C GLY A 12 -10.35 -7.40 18.96
N ALA A 13 -11.42 -6.66 18.79
CA ALA A 13 -11.45 -5.43 18.00
C ALA A 13 -12.24 -4.35 18.77
N VAL A 14 -11.84 -3.10 18.61
CA VAL A 14 -12.58 -1.94 19.08
C VAL A 14 -12.92 -1.09 17.87
N GLY A 15 -14.16 -0.66 17.77
CA GLY A 15 -14.64 0.13 16.65
C GLY A 15 -15.54 1.26 17.10
N LEU A 16 -15.64 2.28 16.26
CA LEU A 16 -16.58 3.39 16.39
C LEU A 16 -17.46 3.41 15.13
N ALA A 17 -18.78 3.35 15.32
CA ALA A 17 -19.74 3.57 14.26
C ALA A 17 -20.15 5.04 14.26
N ILE A 18 -20.05 5.70 13.11
CA ILE A 18 -20.44 7.09 12.90
C ILE A 18 -21.59 7.11 11.89
N SER A 19 -22.68 7.81 12.23
CA SER A 19 -23.82 7.98 11.34
C SER A 19 -24.22 9.45 11.25
N GLY A 20 -24.92 9.83 10.17
CA GLY A 20 -25.40 11.20 9.96
C GLY A 20 -24.32 12.22 9.58
N MET A 21 -23.09 11.77 9.31
CA MET A 21 -21.98 12.62 8.90
C MET A 21 -21.35 12.04 7.61
N PRO A 22 -21.24 12.83 6.53
CA PRO A 22 -20.54 12.38 5.33
C PRO A 22 -19.06 12.14 5.64
N MET A 23 -18.55 11.03 5.17
CA MET A 23 -17.14 10.64 5.33
C MET A 23 -16.56 10.25 3.98
N ARG A 24 -15.42 10.80 3.66
CA ARG A 24 -14.60 10.41 2.50
C ARG A 24 -13.42 9.59 2.99
N HIS A 25 -13.00 8.65 2.18
CA HIS A 25 -11.87 7.80 2.49
C HIS A 25 -10.75 8.02 1.47
N VAL A 26 -9.55 8.30 1.97
CA VAL A 26 -8.35 8.50 1.16
C VAL A 26 -7.37 7.40 1.51
N VAL A 27 -6.89 6.68 0.49
CA VAL A 27 -5.83 5.66 0.63
C VAL A 27 -4.69 6.04 -0.28
N SER A 28 -3.50 6.18 0.29
CA SER A 28 -2.25 6.39 -0.42
C SER A 28 -1.29 5.26 -0.12
N GLN A 29 -0.94 4.48 -1.13
CA GLN A 29 -0.06 3.31 -0.98
C GLN A 29 1.42 3.69 -1.09
N GLY A 30 1.74 4.75 -1.82
CA GLY A 30 3.09 5.28 -1.94
C GLY A 30 4.10 4.36 -2.59
N CYS A 31 3.63 3.48 -3.49
CA CYS A 31 4.47 2.55 -4.24
C CYS A 31 4.20 2.72 -5.73
N ARG A 32 5.24 2.68 -6.55
CA ARG A 32 5.11 2.76 -8.01
C ARG A 32 5.41 1.43 -8.68
N PRO A 33 4.66 1.06 -9.73
CA PRO A 33 4.96 -0.12 -10.52
C PRO A 33 6.26 0.09 -11.32
N VAL A 34 7.08 -0.97 -11.40
CA VAL A 34 8.32 -0.99 -12.17
C VAL A 34 8.42 -2.25 -13.01
N GLY A 35 9.10 -2.12 -14.15
CA GLY A 35 9.29 -3.22 -15.10
C GLY A 35 7.97 -3.72 -15.70
N ARG A 36 8.05 -4.90 -16.30
CA ARG A 36 6.89 -5.54 -16.95
C ARG A 36 5.95 -6.22 -15.98
N ARG A 37 4.75 -6.47 -16.43
CA ARG A 37 3.75 -7.31 -15.75
C ARG A 37 4.03 -8.79 -15.95
N PHE A 38 3.61 -9.60 -14.99
CA PHE A 38 3.67 -11.06 -15.04
C PHE A 38 2.31 -11.64 -14.69
N VAL A 39 2.05 -12.85 -15.14
CA VAL A 39 0.91 -13.66 -14.70
C VAL A 39 1.44 -14.80 -13.84
N ILE A 40 0.82 -15.06 -12.70
CA ILE A 40 1.12 -16.24 -11.87
C ILE A 40 0.62 -17.46 -12.62
N THR A 41 1.52 -18.35 -13.02
CA THR A 41 1.16 -19.57 -13.78
C THR A 41 1.23 -20.85 -12.93
N LYS A 42 1.93 -20.81 -11.78
CA LYS A 42 1.94 -21.88 -10.80
C LYS A 42 2.22 -21.34 -9.40
N CYS A 43 1.41 -21.72 -8.41
CA CYS A 43 1.60 -21.32 -7.01
C CYS A 43 1.00 -22.34 -6.04
N VAL A 44 1.40 -22.26 -4.77
CA VAL A 44 0.84 -23.00 -3.64
C VAL A 44 0.78 -22.03 -2.44
N GLU A 45 -0.43 -21.75 -1.95
CA GLU A 45 -0.67 -20.79 -0.86
C GLU A 45 -0.06 -19.40 -1.16
N ASN A 46 1.02 -19.03 -0.48
CA ASN A 46 1.76 -17.79 -0.67
C ASN A 46 3.08 -17.96 -1.43
N LYS A 47 3.36 -19.19 -1.91
CA LYS A 47 4.56 -19.50 -2.69
C LYS A 47 4.25 -19.43 -4.18
N ILE A 48 4.95 -18.55 -4.90
CA ILE A 48 4.88 -18.42 -6.36
C ILE A 48 6.02 -19.24 -6.95
N LEU A 49 5.66 -20.27 -7.72
CA LEU A 49 6.60 -21.16 -8.38
C LEU A 49 6.97 -20.64 -9.77
N THR A 50 5.98 -20.20 -10.55
CA THR A 50 6.25 -19.67 -11.90
C THR A 50 5.49 -18.38 -12.19
N LEU A 51 6.17 -17.48 -12.90
CA LEU A 51 5.65 -16.24 -13.45
C LEU A 51 5.76 -16.29 -14.99
N SER A 52 4.63 -16.13 -15.67
CA SER A 52 4.54 -16.19 -17.14
C SER A 52 5.22 -17.45 -17.73
N GLY A 53 5.06 -18.60 -17.07
CA GLY A 53 5.60 -19.89 -17.47
C GLY A 53 7.06 -20.18 -17.09
N ARG A 54 7.76 -19.23 -16.46
CA ARG A 54 9.18 -19.34 -16.08
C ARG A 54 9.34 -19.39 -14.55
N PRO A 55 10.39 -20.01 -13.99
CA PRO A 55 10.64 -20.00 -12.54
C PRO A 55 10.64 -18.57 -11.98
N ALA A 56 9.92 -18.37 -10.85
CA ALA A 56 9.61 -17.02 -10.36
C ALA A 56 10.85 -16.23 -9.93
N LEU A 57 11.77 -16.87 -9.16
CA LEU A 57 12.94 -16.19 -8.62
C LEU A 57 13.88 -15.68 -9.71
N PRO A 58 14.39 -16.50 -10.68
CA PRO A 58 15.23 -15.99 -11.74
C PRO A 58 14.51 -15.01 -12.67
N THR A 59 13.18 -15.14 -12.85
CA THR A 59 12.40 -14.17 -13.63
C THR A 59 12.37 -12.79 -12.98
N ILE A 60 12.25 -12.73 -11.66
CA ILE A 60 12.30 -11.46 -10.89
C ILE A 60 13.72 -10.88 -10.94
N GLN A 61 14.76 -11.70 -10.75
CA GLN A 61 16.14 -11.26 -10.80
C GLN A 61 16.50 -10.67 -12.19
N GLU A 62 16.09 -11.32 -13.26
CA GLU A 62 16.23 -10.81 -14.63
C GLU A 62 15.46 -9.48 -14.80
N ALA A 63 14.25 -9.38 -14.28
CA ALA A 63 13.49 -8.12 -14.38
C ALA A 63 14.20 -6.96 -13.67
N ILE A 64 14.76 -7.20 -12.49
CA ILE A 64 15.52 -6.19 -11.73
C ILE A 64 16.77 -5.76 -12.49
N SER A 65 17.47 -6.67 -13.19
CA SER A 65 18.68 -6.33 -13.95
C SER A 65 18.43 -5.35 -15.10
N HIS A 66 17.16 -5.22 -15.53
CA HIS A 66 16.75 -4.26 -16.57
C HIS A 66 16.24 -2.92 -16.00
N PHE A 67 16.22 -2.74 -14.68
CA PHE A 67 15.86 -1.46 -14.06
C PHE A 67 16.98 -0.42 -14.27
N THR A 68 16.65 0.85 -14.07
CA THR A 68 17.68 1.90 -13.99
C THR A 68 18.63 1.63 -12.83
N PRO A 69 19.88 2.12 -12.85
CA PRO A 69 20.81 1.93 -11.72
C PRO A 69 20.23 2.38 -10.38
N ALA A 70 19.50 3.51 -10.36
CA ALA A 70 18.85 4.01 -9.15
C ALA A 70 17.74 3.07 -8.67
N ASP A 71 16.95 2.49 -9.59
CA ASP A 71 15.90 1.53 -9.23
C ASP A 71 16.46 0.19 -8.78
N GLN A 72 17.61 -0.24 -9.32
CA GLN A 72 18.30 -1.43 -8.85
C GLN A 72 18.80 -1.27 -7.41
N GLU A 73 19.36 -0.11 -7.08
CA GLU A 73 19.77 0.21 -5.72
C GLU A 73 18.57 0.24 -4.77
N LEU A 74 17.51 0.94 -5.16
CA LEU A 74 16.27 1.01 -4.38
C LEU A 74 15.62 -0.37 -4.18
N ALA A 75 15.68 -1.25 -5.17
CA ALA A 75 15.13 -2.60 -5.11
C ALA A 75 15.78 -3.48 -4.02
N GLN A 76 17.00 -3.20 -3.62
CA GLN A 76 17.69 -3.96 -2.56
C GLN A 76 16.99 -3.84 -1.20
N THR A 77 16.31 -2.71 -0.96
CA THR A 77 15.69 -2.43 0.35
C THR A 77 14.17 -2.19 0.28
N SER A 78 13.66 -1.87 -0.90
CA SER A 78 12.29 -1.35 -1.06
C SER A 78 11.50 -2.04 -2.17
N LEU A 79 11.92 -3.25 -2.58
CA LEU A 79 11.19 -4.06 -3.56
C LEU A 79 9.96 -4.69 -2.91
N LEU A 80 8.82 -4.51 -3.56
CA LEU A 80 7.53 -5.01 -3.13
C LEU A 80 6.83 -5.75 -4.28
N PHE A 81 5.79 -6.47 -3.93
CA PHE A 81 4.96 -7.24 -4.84
C PHE A 81 3.60 -6.59 -4.95
N GLY A 82 3.21 -6.18 -6.15
CA GLY A 82 1.90 -5.62 -6.45
C GLY A 82 1.02 -6.65 -7.18
N ARG A 83 -0.11 -7.00 -6.58
CA ARG A 83 -1.15 -7.82 -7.21
C ARG A 83 -2.25 -6.90 -7.73
N VAL A 84 -2.62 -7.04 -8.99
CA VAL A 84 -3.70 -6.29 -9.62
C VAL A 84 -5.04 -6.59 -8.92
N MET A 85 -5.84 -5.55 -8.72
CA MET A 85 -7.16 -5.68 -8.09
C MET A 85 -8.29 -5.99 -9.08
N HIS A 86 -8.17 -5.49 -10.30
CA HIS A 86 -9.18 -5.63 -11.36
C HIS A 86 -8.51 -6.12 -12.64
N GLU A 87 -8.56 -7.44 -12.86
CA GLU A 87 -7.92 -8.09 -14.02
C GLU A 87 -8.50 -7.64 -15.39
N ALA A 88 -9.73 -7.12 -15.41
CA ALA A 88 -10.36 -6.64 -16.64
C ALA A 88 -9.87 -5.26 -17.11
N LYS A 89 -9.03 -4.59 -16.32
CA LYS A 89 -8.44 -3.29 -16.68
C LYS A 89 -7.22 -3.53 -17.58
N GLU A 90 -7.11 -2.80 -18.68
CA GLU A 90 -5.98 -2.94 -19.64
C GLU A 90 -4.74 -2.21 -19.15
N ASP A 91 -4.90 -1.00 -18.61
CA ASP A 91 -3.82 -0.18 -18.09
C ASP A 91 -3.92 -0.02 -16.57
N PHE A 92 -2.78 -0.20 -15.91
CA PHE A 92 -2.67 -0.11 -14.46
C PHE A 92 -1.79 1.08 -14.05
N SER A 93 -2.26 1.82 -13.06
CA SER A 93 -1.62 2.99 -12.48
C SER A 93 -1.42 2.82 -10.96
N LEU A 94 -0.89 3.85 -10.34
CA LEU A 94 -0.86 3.96 -8.88
C LEU A 94 -2.26 3.73 -8.30
N GLY A 95 -2.37 2.89 -7.27
CA GLY A 95 -3.64 2.56 -6.63
C GLY A 95 -4.39 1.35 -7.22
N ASP A 96 -3.96 0.79 -8.36
CA ASP A 96 -4.61 -0.40 -8.95
C ASP A 96 -4.09 -1.73 -8.38
N PHE A 97 -3.14 -1.68 -7.44
CA PHE A 97 -2.50 -2.85 -6.88
C PHE A 97 -2.75 -3.00 -5.39
N VAL A 98 -2.85 -4.22 -4.92
CA VAL A 98 -2.66 -4.56 -3.51
C VAL A 98 -1.18 -4.86 -3.30
N ILE A 99 -0.54 -4.07 -2.45
CA ILE A 99 0.90 -4.15 -2.22
C ILE A 99 1.20 -5.15 -1.10
N ARG A 100 2.20 -6.00 -1.31
CA ARG A 100 2.65 -7.03 -0.38
C ARG A 100 4.17 -7.10 -0.33
N ASN A 101 4.68 -7.55 0.81
CA ASN A 101 6.11 -7.86 0.95
C ASN A 101 6.48 -9.14 0.22
N PHE A 102 7.70 -9.21 -0.26
CA PHE A 102 8.40 -10.49 -0.36
C PHE A 102 8.78 -10.94 1.06
N VAL A 103 8.47 -12.17 1.41
CA VAL A 103 8.76 -12.73 2.74
C VAL A 103 9.86 -13.78 2.69
N GLY A 104 10.33 -14.14 1.51
CA GLY A 104 11.45 -15.05 1.31
C GLY A 104 11.59 -15.53 -0.12
N ALA A 105 12.61 -16.34 -0.33
CA ALA A 105 12.87 -17.07 -1.56
C ALA A 105 13.17 -18.56 -1.25
N VAL A 106 12.88 -19.44 -2.20
CA VAL A 106 13.21 -20.86 -2.16
C VAL A 106 14.08 -21.16 -3.38
N PRO A 107 15.41 -20.97 -3.30
CA PRO A 107 16.30 -21.03 -4.45
C PRO A 107 16.26 -22.39 -5.17
N ASP A 108 16.22 -23.50 -4.45
CA ASP A 108 16.17 -24.84 -4.99
C ASP A 108 14.94 -25.12 -5.85
N GLU A 109 13.82 -24.40 -5.57
CA GLU A 109 12.59 -24.50 -6.36
C GLU A 109 12.47 -23.34 -7.37
N GLY A 110 13.40 -22.39 -7.38
CA GLY A 110 13.30 -21.16 -8.17
C GLY A 110 12.06 -20.30 -7.80
N ALA A 111 11.58 -20.41 -6.57
CA ALA A 111 10.32 -19.83 -6.11
C ALA A 111 10.52 -18.63 -5.18
N VAL A 112 9.47 -17.83 -5.02
CA VAL A 112 9.41 -16.71 -4.06
C VAL A 112 8.19 -16.82 -3.15
N LEU A 113 8.31 -16.30 -1.94
CA LEU A 113 7.24 -16.22 -0.96
C LEU A 113 6.77 -14.77 -0.83
N VAL A 114 5.46 -14.56 -0.85
CA VAL A 114 4.85 -13.23 -0.70
C VAL A 114 3.92 -13.18 0.51
N GLY A 115 3.66 -12.00 1.04
CA GLY A 115 2.84 -11.79 2.23
C GLY A 115 1.32 -11.84 1.97
N ASP A 116 0.87 -12.66 1.01
CA ASP A 116 -0.55 -12.89 0.70
C ASP A 116 -0.76 -14.28 0.11
N LYS A 117 -1.98 -14.80 0.20
CA LYS A 117 -2.38 -15.97 -0.59
C LYS A 117 -2.58 -15.56 -2.04
N VAL A 118 -1.96 -16.30 -2.94
CA VAL A 118 -2.01 -16.03 -4.38
C VAL A 118 -2.68 -17.16 -5.14
N ARG A 119 -3.11 -16.89 -6.37
CA ARG A 119 -3.76 -17.85 -7.25
C ARG A 119 -3.20 -17.77 -8.67
N VAL A 120 -3.23 -18.88 -9.36
CA VAL A 120 -2.96 -18.92 -10.80
C VAL A 120 -3.92 -18.00 -11.55
N GLY A 121 -3.40 -17.33 -12.58
CA GLY A 121 -4.13 -16.36 -13.40
C GLY A 121 -4.09 -14.92 -12.89
N GLN A 122 -3.58 -14.66 -11.68
CA GLN A 122 -3.45 -13.29 -11.17
C GLN A 122 -2.32 -12.54 -11.87
N THR A 123 -2.61 -11.31 -12.28
CA THR A 123 -1.61 -10.37 -12.81
C THR A 123 -0.89 -9.67 -11.66
N VAL A 124 0.43 -9.61 -11.79
CA VAL A 124 1.32 -9.01 -10.78
C VAL A 124 2.39 -8.15 -11.43
N GLN A 125 2.88 -7.16 -10.71
CA GLN A 125 3.98 -6.31 -11.13
C GLN A 125 4.87 -5.95 -9.93
N LEU A 126 6.17 -5.86 -10.14
CA LEU A 126 7.10 -5.39 -9.13
C LEU A 126 6.80 -3.93 -8.80
N GLN A 127 6.98 -3.58 -7.55
CA GLN A 127 6.72 -2.24 -7.04
C GLN A 127 7.96 -1.76 -6.30
N LEU A 128 8.27 -0.49 -6.43
CA LEU A 128 9.27 0.19 -5.62
C LEU A 128 8.62 1.24 -4.75
N ARG A 129 9.14 1.40 -3.56
CA ARG A 129 8.68 2.39 -2.59
C ARG A 129 9.79 3.39 -2.30
N ASP A 130 9.52 4.65 -2.55
CA ASP A 130 10.38 5.78 -2.20
C ASP A 130 9.56 6.95 -1.63
N GLY A 131 10.25 7.86 -0.92
CA GLY A 131 9.60 8.99 -0.25
C GLY A 131 8.94 9.97 -1.23
N ALA A 132 9.55 10.20 -2.39
CA ALA A 132 9.03 11.13 -3.39
C ALA A 132 7.72 10.61 -4.00
N THR A 133 7.69 9.34 -4.40
CA THR A 133 6.47 8.68 -4.90
C THR A 133 5.38 8.68 -3.84
N ALA A 134 5.72 8.35 -2.58
CA ALA A 134 4.76 8.30 -1.48
C ALA A 134 4.17 9.69 -1.15
N SER A 135 4.98 10.73 -1.25
CA SER A 135 4.54 12.12 -1.08
C SER A 135 3.59 12.54 -2.20
N HIS A 136 3.99 12.31 -3.44
CA HIS A 136 3.17 12.66 -4.62
C HIS A 136 1.82 11.93 -4.61
N ASP A 137 1.81 10.64 -4.32
CA ASP A 137 0.59 9.82 -4.26
C ASP A 137 -0.38 10.33 -3.19
N LEU A 138 0.12 10.66 -1.99
CA LEU A 138 -0.71 11.22 -0.92
C LEU A 138 -1.27 12.59 -1.30
N ASP A 139 -0.43 13.51 -1.80
CA ASP A 139 -0.87 14.84 -2.21
C ASP A 139 -1.93 14.77 -3.32
N ALA A 140 -1.76 13.89 -4.31
CA ALA A 140 -2.74 13.67 -5.38
C ALA A 140 -4.06 13.06 -4.84
N ALA A 141 -3.99 12.11 -3.92
CA ALA A 141 -5.18 11.49 -3.33
C ALA A 141 -5.97 12.48 -2.45
N LEU A 142 -5.28 13.31 -1.67
CA LEU A 142 -5.90 14.40 -0.89
C LEU A 142 -6.53 15.46 -1.80
N ALA A 143 -5.86 15.79 -2.92
CA ALA A 143 -6.39 16.74 -3.91
C ALA A 143 -7.69 16.25 -4.54
N ARG A 144 -7.74 14.98 -4.97
CA ARG A 144 -8.98 14.36 -5.49
C ARG A 144 -10.10 14.43 -4.46
N SER A 145 -9.82 14.03 -3.23
CA SER A 145 -10.81 14.09 -2.14
C SER A 145 -11.34 15.52 -1.90
N ALA A 146 -10.49 16.55 -2.01
CA ALA A 146 -10.92 17.92 -1.86
C ALA A 146 -11.81 18.40 -3.02
N ILE A 147 -11.54 17.96 -4.25
CA ILE A 147 -12.36 18.28 -5.43
C ILE A 147 -13.73 17.63 -5.32
N GLU A 148 -13.78 16.35 -4.92
CA GLU A 148 -15.01 15.57 -4.86
C GLU A 148 -15.96 15.98 -3.74
N GLY A 149 -15.45 16.44 -2.61
CA GLY A 149 -16.26 16.70 -1.42
C GLY A 149 -15.98 18.02 -0.69
N GLY A 150 -15.18 18.89 -1.26
CA GLY A 150 -14.91 20.23 -0.68
C GLY A 150 -14.01 20.20 0.56
N PRO A 151 -14.08 21.25 1.40
CA PRO A 151 -13.23 21.39 2.56
C PRO A 151 -13.50 20.32 3.62
N ALA A 152 -12.44 19.87 4.30
CA ALA A 152 -12.54 18.97 5.43
C ALA A 152 -12.79 19.77 6.73
N ARG A 153 -13.59 19.19 7.64
CA ARG A 153 -13.82 19.74 8.98
C ARG A 153 -13.00 19.02 10.06
N ALA A 154 -12.62 17.79 9.80
CA ALA A 154 -11.77 16.96 10.65
C ALA A 154 -11.19 15.81 9.86
N ALA A 155 -10.14 15.18 10.36
CA ALA A 155 -9.63 13.94 9.77
C ALA A 155 -9.08 12.96 10.81
N LEU A 156 -9.14 11.67 10.48
CA LEU A 156 -8.44 10.61 11.19
C LEU A 156 -7.37 10.03 10.25
N LEU A 157 -6.13 9.96 10.73
CA LEU A 157 -4.99 9.43 9.97
C LEU A 157 -4.49 8.14 10.60
N PHE A 158 -4.52 7.06 9.82
CA PHE A 158 -3.93 5.76 10.14
C PHE A 158 -2.75 5.56 9.18
N SER A 159 -1.54 5.86 9.65
CA SER A 159 -0.34 5.81 8.83
C SER A 159 0.47 4.56 9.17
N CYS A 160 0.98 3.87 8.17
CA CYS A 160 1.86 2.73 8.39
C CYS A 160 3.13 3.15 9.17
N ALA A 161 3.54 2.35 10.14
CA ALA A 161 4.76 2.58 10.90
C ALA A 161 6.04 2.67 10.02
N GLY A 162 5.95 2.16 8.79
CA GLY A 162 7.01 2.31 7.78
C GLY A 162 7.03 3.67 7.08
N ARG A 163 6.03 4.54 7.28
CA ARG A 163 5.94 5.85 6.59
C ARG A 163 6.67 6.99 7.30
N GLY A 164 6.92 6.91 8.57
CA GLY A 164 7.57 7.98 9.33
C GLY A 164 9.00 8.33 8.83
N LYS A 165 9.88 8.65 9.74
CA LYS A 165 11.28 9.04 9.46
C LYS A 165 12.10 7.99 8.67
N ARG A 166 11.60 6.77 8.53
CA ARG A 166 12.25 5.73 7.71
C ARG A 166 12.01 5.89 6.21
N LEU A 167 11.01 6.67 5.83
CA LEU A 167 10.64 6.89 4.44
C LEU A 167 10.82 8.35 4.02
N PHE A 168 10.60 9.29 4.96
CA PHE A 168 10.65 10.72 4.70
C PHE A 168 11.76 11.37 5.52
N ASP A 169 12.48 12.29 4.93
CA ASP A 169 13.55 13.05 5.61
C ASP A 169 13.01 14.09 6.60
N VAL A 170 11.70 14.30 6.59
CA VAL A 170 11.01 15.27 7.45
C VAL A 170 10.08 14.58 8.44
N PRO A 171 9.94 15.08 9.69
CA PRO A 171 8.95 14.57 10.62
C PRO A 171 7.53 14.94 10.18
N ASP A 172 6.56 14.18 10.65
CA ASP A 172 5.12 14.46 10.51
C ASP A 172 4.64 14.68 9.06
N HIS A 173 5.34 14.09 8.08
CA HIS A 173 5.09 14.26 6.65
C HIS A 173 3.61 14.15 6.27
N ASP A 174 2.94 13.06 6.66
CA ASP A 174 1.55 12.80 6.30
C ASP A 174 0.58 13.81 6.98
N VAL A 175 0.87 14.21 8.23
CA VAL A 175 0.13 15.26 8.94
C VAL A 175 0.29 16.60 8.21
N GLN A 176 1.51 16.93 7.81
CA GLN A 176 1.80 18.17 7.08
C GLN A 176 1.13 18.19 5.71
N ALA A 177 1.05 17.06 5.00
CA ALA A 177 0.32 16.95 3.73
C ALA A 177 -1.18 17.26 3.92
N ILE A 178 -1.81 16.72 4.96
CA ILE A 178 -3.21 17.01 5.31
C ILE A 178 -3.40 18.50 5.63
N ARG A 179 -2.50 19.09 6.44
CA ARG A 179 -2.55 20.51 6.79
C ARG A 179 -2.31 21.44 5.61
N ARG A 180 -1.39 21.10 4.71
CA ARG A 180 -1.22 21.86 3.45
C ARG A 180 -2.52 21.90 2.63
N ARG A 181 -3.30 20.82 2.65
CA ARG A 181 -4.53 20.70 1.85
C ARG A 181 -5.71 21.43 2.46
N TRP A 182 -5.93 21.33 3.78
CA TRP A 182 -7.14 21.83 4.43
C TRP A 182 -6.90 22.81 5.60
N GLY A 183 -5.65 23.19 5.86
CA GLY A 183 -5.31 24.07 6.98
C GLY A 183 -5.31 23.34 8.34
N GLU A 184 -5.42 24.11 9.39
CA GLU A 184 -5.43 23.60 10.78
C GLU A 184 -6.82 23.05 11.16
N ILE A 185 -7.12 21.84 10.68
CA ILE A 185 -8.32 21.11 11.07
C ILE A 185 -8.03 20.17 12.26
N PRO A 186 -9.03 19.81 13.07
CA PRO A 186 -8.90 18.72 14.05
C PRO A 186 -8.41 17.44 13.38
N LEU A 187 -7.27 16.97 13.83
CA LEU A 187 -6.60 15.79 13.26
C LEU A 187 -6.13 14.88 14.39
N ALA A 188 -6.54 13.61 14.35
CA ALA A 188 -6.09 12.58 15.27
C ALA A 188 -5.69 11.32 14.48
N GLY A 189 -4.97 10.42 15.13
CA GLY A 189 -4.54 9.18 14.50
C GLY A 189 -3.34 8.56 15.20
N PHE A 190 -2.77 7.56 14.55
CA PHE A 190 -1.60 6.86 15.07
C PHE A 190 -0.88 6.07 13.96
N PHE A 191 0.34 5.63 14.24
CA PHE A 191 1.07 4.71 13.39
C PHE A 191 0.56 3.28 13.56
N CYS A 192 0.26 2.61 12.45
CA CYS A 192 -0.29 1.26 12.37
C CYS A 192 0.74 0.26 11.84
N ASN A 193 0.50 -1.01 12.17
CA ASN A 193 1.24 -2.13 11.59
C ASN A 193 0.34 -2.94 10.63
N GLY A 194 -0.47 -2.24 9.89
CA GLY A 194 -1.47 -2.71 8.92
C GLY A 194 -2.66 -1.75 8.92
N GLU A 195 -3.00 -1.24 7.78
CA GLU A 195 -4.07 -0.27 7.58
C GLU A 195 -5.24 -0.94 6.84
N ILE A 196 -6.47 -0.56 7.17
CA ILE A 196 -7.65 -0.99 6.43
C ILE A 196 -8.18 0.21 5.65
N GLY A 197 -8.42 0.01 4.36
CA GLY A 197 -8.94 1.06 3.53
C GLY A 197 -9.61 0.54 2.26
N ALA A 198 -10.53 1.34 1.74
CA ALA A 198 -11.21 1.03 0.49
C ALA A 198 -10.34 1.40 -0.71
N VAL A 199 -10.29 0.51 -1.68
CA VAL A 199 -9.80 0.81 -3.03
C VAL A 199 -10.88 0.38 -4.01
N GLY A 200 -11.46 1.35 -4.71
CA GLY A 200 -12.71 1.13 -5.42
C GLY A 200 -13.83 0.67 -4.47
N PRO A 201 -14.62 -0.34 -4.84
CA PRO A 201 -15.76 -0.79 -4.03
C PRO A 201 -15.39 -1.79 -2.91
N ARG A 202 -14.10 -2.08 -2.68
CA ARG A 202 -13.66 -3.13 -1.76
C ARG A 202 -12.67 -2.61 -0.73
N ASN A 203 -12.77 -3.13 0.50
CA ASN A 203 -11.79 -2.90 1.55
C ASN A 203 -10.66 -3.93 1.46
N PHE A 204 -9.44 -3.48 1.73
CA PHE A 204 -8.25 -4.31 1.81
C PHE A 204 -7.50 -4.01 3.11
N VAL A 205 -6.75 -4.99 3.58
CA VAL A 205 -5.68 -4.75 4.54
C VAL A 205 -4.47 -4.33 3.72
N HIS A 206 -3.94 -3.16 4.02
CA HIS A 206 -2.79 -2.57 3.35
C HIS A 206 -1.54 -2.66 4.23
N GLY A 207 -0.38 -2.52 3.60
CA GLY A 207 0.88 -2.19 4.24
C GLY A 207 1.49 -0.99 3.53
N PHE A 208 2.32 -0.22 4.24
CA PHE A 208 3.00 0.98 3.72
C PHE A 208 2.08 2.15 3.36
N THR A 209 0.86 2.14 3.79
CA THR A 209 -0.23 3.02 3.35
C THR A 209 -0.48 4.14 4.36
N ALA A 210 -0.92 5.29 3.88
CA ALA A 210 -1.68 6.26 4.67
C ALA A 210 -3.17 6.08 4.35
N SER A 211 -3.96 5.75 5.37
CA SER A 211 -5.41 5.63 5.30
C SER A 211 -6.02 6.80 6.08
N VAL A 212 -6.80 7.65 5.40
CA VAL A 212 -7.34 8.88 5.98
C VAL A 212 -8.86 8.87 5.86
N ALA A 213 -9.54 9.00 6.99
CA ALA A 213 -10.98 9.30 7.03
C ALA A 213 -11.15 10.82 7.14
N VAL A 214 -11.85 11.43 6.19
CA VAL A 214 -12.05 12.88 6.08
C VAL A 214 -13.52 13.21 6.28
N PHE A 215 -13.82 14.11 7.20
CA PHE A 215 -15.16 14.53 7.60
C PHE A 215 -15.46 15.98 7.21
#